data_3b7cb23b14e351101c6d9bf07966304b
#
_entry.id   3b7cb23b14e351101c6d9bf07966304b
#
_cell.length_a   1.000
_cell.length_b   1.000
_cell.length_c   1.000
_cell.angle_alpha   90.00
_cell.angle_beta   90.00
_cell.angle_gamma   90.00
#
_symmetry.space_group_name_H-M   'P 1'
#
loop_
_entity.id
_entity.type
_entity.pdbx_description
1 polymer ?
#
loop_
_entity_poly.entity_id
_entity_poly.type
_entity_poly.pdbx_seq_one_letter_code
_entity_poly.pdbx_strand_id
1 'polypeptide(L)'
;TVAQELLARSNLNEPYAIKIQSICFLNGGVFPETHKPVLLQKLLLSPIGSLVSRLANYKSFKRNFDNICATPLAEKELKELWQLIAYKQGKPVMSKLIYYITERKLHRARWVSALQQADVPMRLICGMDDPVSGRHMVKRYRELIINPDIIELEGVGHYPQLEQPIQITQSFFEFHNFK
;
A
#
# COMPACT_ATOMS: atom_id res chain seq x y z
N THR A 1 -2.79 -2.34 -5.54
CA THR A 1 -3.53 -1.97 -6.77
C THR A 1 -2.75 -2.36 -8.01
N VAL A 2 -1.56 -1.75 -8.29
CA VAL A 2 -0.77 -2.08 -9.50
C VAL A 2 -0.41 -3.57 -9.55
N ALA A 3 0.14 -4.15 -8.48
CA ALA A 3 0.48 -5.57 -8.42
C ALA A 3 -0.73 -6.48 -8.66
N GLN A 4 -1.91 -6.13 -8.15
CA GLN A 4 -3.14 -6.89 -8.38
C GLN A 4 -3.58 -6.85 -9.86
N GLU A 5 -3.46 -5.70 -10.53
CA GLU A 5 -3.76 -5.59 -11.96
C GLU A 5 -2.75 -6.37 -12.81
N LEU A 6 -1.46 -6.27 -12.49
CA LEU A 6 -0.42 -7.04 -13.18
C LEU A 6 -0.63 -8.54 -13.01
N LEU A 7 -1.00 -8.99 -11.81
CA LEU A 7 -1.34 -10.38 -11.55
C LEU A 7 -2.58 -10.83 -12.34
N ALA A 8 -3.63 -9.99 -12.38
CA ALA A 8 -4.83 -10.28 -13.15
C ALA A 8 -4.52 -10.46 -14.64
N ARG A 9 -3.69 -9.61 -15.21
CA ARG A 9 -3.22 -9.75 -16.61
C ARG A 9 -2.39 -11.01 -16.82
N SER A 10 -1.50 -11.31 -15.90
CA SER A 10 -0.67 -12.53 -15.94
C SER A 10 -1.53 -13.78 -15.90
N ASN A 11 -2.48 -13.87 -14.97
CA ASN A 11 -3.38 -15.02 -14.82
C ASN A 11 -4.26 -15.25 -16.07
N LEU A 12 -4.65 -14.18 -16.76
CA LEU A 12 -5.48 -14.24 -17.96
C LEU A 12 -4.66 -14.36 -19.26
N ASN A 13 -3.33 -14.41 -19.20
CA ASN A 13 -2.44 -14.40 -20.35
C ASN A 13 -2.76 -13.26 -21.33
N GLU A 14 -3.08 -12.08 -20.82
CA GLU A 14 -3.38 -10.93 -21.66
C GLU A 14 -2.19 -10.52 -22.54
N PRO A 15 -2.40 -9.93 -23.71
CA PRO A 15 -1.33 -9.42 -24.55
C PRO A 15 -0.42 -8.47 -23.76
N TYR A 16 0.90 -8.63 -23.91
CA TYR A 16 1.93 -7.85 -23.21
C TYR A 16 1.92 -8.01 -21.68
N ALA A 17 1.23 -9.02 -21.12
CA ALA A 17 1.32 -9.33 -19.70
C ALA A 17 2.75 -9.75 -19.34
N ILE A 18 3.26 -9.22 -18.22
CA ILE A 18 4.54 -9.68 -17.67
C ILE A 18 4.32 -10.99 -16.90
N LYS A 19 5.29 -11.91 -16.97
CA LYS A 19 5.28 -13.11 -16.16
C LYS A 19 5.63 -12.75 -14.71
N ILE A 20 4.67 -12.91 -13.81
CA ILE A 20 4.89 -12.74 -12.37
C ILE A 20 5.49 -14.04 -11.82
N GLN A 21 6.55 -13.94 -11.04
CA GLN A 21 7.19 -15.08 -10.37
C GLN A 21 6.77 -15.19 -8.90
N SER A 22 6.58 -14.06 -8.26
CA SER A 22 6.15 -13.97 -6.86
C SER A 22 5.62 -12.57 -6.55
N ILE A 23 4.90 -12.42 -5.46
CA ILE A 23 4.43 -11.10 -4.98
C ILE A 23 4.69 -10.99 -3.48
N CYS A 24 5.38 -9.93 -3.06
CA CYS A 24 5.52 -9.56 -1.67
C CYS A 24 4.78 -8.22 -1.44
N PHE A 25 3.70 -8.25 -0.68
CA PHE A 25 2.96 -7.07 -0.29
C PHE A 25 3.51 -6.49 1.02
N LEU A 26 3.68 -5.18 1.07
CA LEU A 26 4.00 -4.44 2.29
C LEU A 26 2.80 -3.56 2.64
N ASN A 27 2.04 -3.92 3.66
CA ASN A 27 0.75 -3.29 3.99
C ASN A 27 -0.17 -3.14 2.76
N GLY A 28 -0.94 -2.07 2.73
CA GLY A 28 -1.77 -1.68 1.61
C GLY A 28 -3.21 -2.19 1.68
N GLY A 29 -4.13 -1.37 1.20
CA GLY A 29 -5.55 -1.70 1.17
C GLY A 29 -5.86 -2.65 0.03
N VAL A 30 -5.54 -3.92 0.17
CA VAL A 30 -5.76 -4.96 -0.85
C VAL A 30 -7.25 -5.10 -1.18
N PHE A 31 -8.12 -4.96 -0.17
CA PHE A 31 -9.56 -5.08 -0.30
C PHE A 31 -10.26 -3.74 -0.04
N PRO A 32 -11.07 -3.23 -0.97
CA PRO A 32 -11.71 -1.91 -0.82
C PRO A 32 -12.68 -1.85 0.37
N GLU A 33 -13.29 -2.97 0.76
CA GLU A 33 -14.22 -3.05 1.88
C GLU A 33 -13.54 -2.89 3.25
N THR A 34 -12.24 -3.13 3.35
CA THR A 34 -11.49 -2.99 4.61
C THR A 34 -10.78 -1.65 4.73
N HIS A 35 -10.73 -0.87 3.65
CA HIS A 35 -10.00 0.39 3.63
C HIS A 35 -10.65 1.44 4.54
N LYS A 36 -9.89 1.96 5.49
CA LYS A 36 -10.30 3.04 6.39
C LYS A 36 -9.62 4.36 5.97
N PRO A 37 -10.27 5.17 5.11
CA PRO A 37 -9.64 6.36 4.58
C PRO A 37 -9.43 7.42 5.67
N VAL A 38 -8.20 7.93 5.78
CA VAL A 38 -7.88 9.09 6.61
C VAL A 38 -8.45 10.38 5.99
N LEU A 39 -8.59 11.43 6.81
CA LEU A 39 -9.20 12.70 6.38
C LEU A 39 -8.54 13.27 5.12
N LEU A 40 -7.20 13.22 5.03
CA LEU A 40 -6.48 13.72 3.86
C LEU A 40 -6.90 12.98 2.57
N GLN A 41 -7.07 11.66 2.61
CA GLN A 41 -7.52 10.89 1.46
C GLN A 41 -8.93 11.29 1.02
N LYS A 42 -9.84 11.53 1.98
CA LYS A 42 -11.20 12.01 1.68
C LYS A 42 -11.18 13.40 1.01
N LEU A 43 -10.36 14.31 1.51
CA LEU A 43 -10.21 15.65 0.94
C LEU A 43 -9.60 15.61 -0.46
N LEU A 44 -8.57 14.79 -0.69
CA LEU A 44 -7.96 14.64 -2.01
C LEU A 44 -8.89 14.02 -3.05
N LEU A 45 -9.82 13.14 -2.65
CA LEU A 45 -10.84 12.53 -3.52
C LEU A 45 -12.04 13.45 -3.77
N SER A 46 -12.17 14.56 -3.04
CA SER A 46 -13.28 15.50 -3.19
C SER A 46 -13.07 16.43 -4.40
N PRO A 47 -14.11 17.18 -4.84
CA PRO A 47 -13.98 18.15 -5.92
C PRO A 47 -12.90 19.22 -5.69
N ILE A 48 -12.58 19.51 -4.42
CA ILE A 48 -11.52 20.45 -4.05
C ILE A 48 -10.12 19.79 -3.92
N GLY A 49 -10.00 18.51 -4.25
CA GLY A 49 -8.76 17.73 -4.07
C GLY A 49 -7.54 18.34 -4.76
N SER A 50 -7.72 18.93 -5.95
CA SER A 50 -6.65 19.64 -6.66
C SER A 50 -6.15 20.88 -5.88
N LEU A 51 -7.05 21.62 -5.24
CA LEU A 51 -6.67 22.75 -4.40
C LEU A 51 -5.97 22.28 -3.13
N VAL A 52 -6.52 21.25 -2.46
CA VAL A 52 -5.91 20.65 -1.27
C VAL A 52 -4.49 20.18 -1.56
N SER A 53 -4.26 19.51 -2.69
CA SER A 53 -2.94 19.02 -3.06
C SER A 53 -1.94 20.14 -3.33
N ARG A 54 -2.36 21.22 -3.97
CA ARG A 54 -1.50 22.41 -4.22
C ARG A 54 -1.10 23.13 -2.93
N LEU A 55 -2.03 23.23 -1.97
CA LEU A 55 -1.82 23.87 -0.67
C LEU A 55 -1.07 22.97 0.33
N ALA A 56 -0.82 21.69 -0.01
CA ALA A 56 -0.04 20.80 0.83
C ALA A 56 1.34 21.40 1.14
N ASN A 57 1.76 21.27 2.39
CA ASN A 57 3.04 21.73 2.89
C ASN A 57 3.70 20.67 3.79
N TYR A 58 4.98 20.87 4.11
CA TYR A 58 5.75 19.93 4.91
C TYR A 58 5.10 19.63 6.27
N LYS A 59 4.56 20.63 6.96
CA LYS A 59 3.93 20.47 8.28
C LYS A 59 2.70 19.55 8.20
N SER A 60 1.85 19.73 7.19
CA SER A 60 0.68 18.85 6.98
C SER A 60 1.09 17.43 6.55
N PHE A 61 2.13 17.31 5.74
CA PHE A 61 2.72 16.04 5.34
C PHE A 61 3.26 15.27 6.55
N LYS A 62 4.12 15.91 7.35
CA LYS A 62 4.66 15.30 8.58
C LYS A 62 3.55 14.83 9.51
N ARG A 63 2.56 15.68 9.81
CA ARG A 63 1.43 15.30 10.66
C ARG A 63 0.68 14.07 10.13
N ASN A 64 0.55 13.94 8.81
CA ASN A 64 -0.09 12.75 8.23
C ASN A 64 0.74 11.48 8.49
N PHE A 65 2.05 11.54 8.38
CA PHE A 65 2.94 10.43 8.71
C PHE A 65 2.88 10.08 10.20
N ASP A 66 2.94 11.09 11.08
CA ASP A 66 2.81 10.90 12.54
C ASP A 66 1.49 10.21 12.93
N ASN A 67 0.43 10.34 12.12
CA ASN A 67 -0.87 9.72 12.37
C ASN A 67 -1.00 8.28 11.84
N ILE A 68 -0.16 7.85 10.91
CA ILE A 68 -0.29 6.53 10.26
C ILE A 68 0.90 5.60 10.52
N CYS A 69 2.03 6.12 10.97
CA CYS A 69 3.16 5.34 11.46
C CYS A 69 2.99 5.09 12.96
N ALA A 70 3.31 3.89 13.43
CA ALA A 70 3.33 3.57 14.85
C ALA A 70 4.60 4.11 15.51
N THR A 71 5.72 4.10 14.77
CA THR A 71 7.00 4.67 15.20
C THR A 71 7.27 5.97 14.42
N PRO A 72 7.57 7.09 15.11
CA PRO A 72 7.92 8.34 14.43
C PRO A 72 9.15 8.16 13.53
N LEU A 73 9.05 8.62 12.28
CA LEU A 73 10.17 8.61 11.36
C LEU A 73 11.14 9.75 11.65
N ALA A 74 12.41 9.55 11.30
CA ALA A 74 13.44 10.58 11.46
C ALA A 74 13.10 11.81 10.60
N GLU A 75 13.36 13.00 11.15
CA GLU A 75 13.08 14.28 10.47
C GLU A 75 13.79 14.39 9.11
N LYS A 76 14.98 13.80 8.98
CA LYS A 76 15.74 13.75 7.73
C LYS A 76 14.97 12.97 6.65
N GLU A 77 14.49 11.77 6.98
CA GLU A 77 13.74 10.92 6.06
C GLU A 77 12.45 11.58 5.60
N LEU A 78 11.70 12.19 6.53
CA LEU A 78 10.48 12.93 6.20
C LEU A 78 10.75 14.11 5.25
N LYS A 79 11.86 14.83 5.43
CA LYS A 79 12.26 15.93 4.52
C LYS A 79 12.62 15.41 3.14
N GLU A 80 13.34 14.30 3.05
CA GLU A 80 13.70 13.67 1.77
C GLU A 80 12.45 13.20 1.03
N LEU A 81 11.52 12.52 1.70
CA LEU A 81 10.23 12.11 1.12
C LEU A 81 9.41 13.31 0.64
N TRP A 82 9.39 14.39 1.43
CA TRP A 82 8.70 15.62 1.03
C TRP A 82 9.33 16.27 -0.21
N GLN A 83 10.65 16.28 -0.32
CA GLN A 83 11.36 16.80 -1.49
C GLN A 83 10.98 16.02 -2.76
N LEU A 84 10.85 14.69 -2.68
CA LEU A 84 10.39 13.86 -3.80
C LEU A 84 8.96 14.22 -4.24
N ILE A 85 8.04 14.43 -3.28
CA ILE A 85 6.66 14.85 -3.58
C ILE A 85 6.62 16.26 -4.21
N ALA A 86 7.45 17.16 -3.74
CA ALA A 86 7.50 18.53 -4.23
C ALA A 86 8.27 18.69 -5.56
N TYR A 87 9.07 17.70 -5.94
CA TYR A 87 9.93 17.72 -7.12
C TYR A 87 9.09 17.95 -8.40
N LYS A 88 9.61 18.83 -9.28
CA LYS A 88 8.95 19.20 -10.55
C LYS A 88 7.46 19.46 -10.43
N GLN A 89 7.04 20.17 -9.39
CA GLN A 89 5.64 20.50 -9.10
C GLN A 89 4.75 19.24 -8.88
N GLY A 90 5.29 18.18 -8.28
CA GLY A 90 4.57 16.91 -8.08
C GLY A 90 3.36 16.98 -7.16
N LYS A 91 3.23 18.01 -6.31
CA LYS A 91 2.08 18.14 -5.38
C LYS A 91 0.70 18.01 -6.05
N PRO A 92 0.38 18.69 -7.17
CA PRO A 92 -0.91 18.51 -7.85
C PRO A 92 -1.21 17.09 -8.31
N VAL A 93 -0.19 16.26 -8.51
CA VAL A 93 -0.36 14.86 -8.94
C VAL A 93 -1.00 14.01 -7.85
N MET A 94 -0.84 14.38 -6.57
CA MET A 94 -1.40 13.64 -5.43
C MET A 94 -2.91 13.43 -5.55
N SER A 95 -3.66 14.45 -5.97
CA SER A 95 -5.11 14.38 -6.15
C SER A 95 -5.53 13.46 -7.30
N LYS A 96 -4.65 13.23 -8.28
CA LYS A 96 -4.89 12.27 -9.37
C LYS A 96 -4.51 10.85 -8.94
N LEU A 97 -3.35 10.69 -8.30
CA LEU A 97 -2.88 9.39 -7.85
C LEU A 97 -3.84 8.74 -6.85
N ILE A 98 -4.47 9.51 -5.97
CA ILE A 98 -5.37 8.98 -4.95
C ILE A 98 -6.61 8.28 -5.52
N TYR A 99 -6.94 8.48 -6.79
CA TYR A 99 -8.06 7.83 -7.49
C TYR A 99 -7.95 6.29 -7.49
N TYR A 100 -6.76 5.73 -7.24
CA TYR A 100 -6.60 4.28 -7.08
C TYR A 100 -7.54 3.69 -6.02
N ILE A 101 -7.99 4.50 -5.05
CA ILE A 101 -8.98 4.07 -4.03
C ILE A 101 -10.35 3.80 -4.70
N THR A 102 -10.74 4.65 -5.65
CA THR A 102 -11.99 4.48 -6.43
C THR A 102 -11.85 3.30 -7.39
N GLU A 103 -10.75 3.21 -8.13
CA GLU A 103 -10.48 2.09 -9.05
C GLU A 103 -10.48 0.75 -8.32
N ARG A 104 -9.98 0.69 -7.10
CA ARG A 104 -10.00 -0.53 -6.28
C ARG A 104 -11.42 -1.02 -6.01
N LYS A 105 -12.39 -0.11 -5.85
CA LYS A 105 -13.81 -0.46 -5.72
C LYS A 105 -14.38 -0.95 -7.04
N LEU A 106 -14.11 -0.25 -8.14
CA LEU A 106 -14.61 -0.59 -9.47
C LEU A 106 -14.08 -1.95 -9.95
N HIS A 107 -12.80 -2.23 -9.72
CA HIS A 107 -12.14 -3.44 -10.20
C HIS A 107 -12.00 -4.53 -9.13
N ARG A 108 -12.78 -4.43 -8.03
CA ARG A 108 -12.69 -5.37 -6.91
C ARG A 108 -12.77 -6.83 -7.32
N ALA A 109 -13.78 -7.18 -8.11
CA ALA A 109 -13.98 -8.58 -8.53
C ALA A 109 -12.75 -9.11 -9.28
N ARG A 110 -12.27 -8.37 -10.28
CA ARG A 110 -11.10 -8.72 -11.07
C ARG A 110 -9.84 -8.90 -10.20
N TRP A 111 -9.56 -7.94 -9.33
CA TRP A 111 -8.32 -7.92 -8.56
C TRP A 111 -8.32 -8.89 -7.37
N VAL A 112 -9.47 -9.11 -6.77
CA VAL A 112 -9.60 -10.11 -5.70
C VAL A 112 -9.55 -11.53 -6.28
N SER A 113 -10.26 -11.78 -7.40
CA SER A 113 -10.17 -13.08 -8.08
C SER A 113 -8.75 -13.41 -8.51
N ALA A 114 -7.98 -12.42 -8.97
CA ALA A 114 -6.59 -12.64 -9.35
C ALA A 114 -5.73 -13.13 -8.16
N LEU A 115 -5.96 -12.59 -6.97
CA LEU A 115 -5.27 -13.07 -5.75
C LEU A 115 -5.73 -14.47 -5.35
N GLN A 116 -7.03 -14.76 -5.45
CA GLN A 116 -7.60 -16.05 -5.08
C GLN A 116 -7.17 -17.19 -6.02
N GLN A 117 -6.89 -16.86 -7.27
CA GLN A 117 -6.51 -17.78 -8.34
C GLN A 117 -5.01 -17.73 -8.65
N ALA A 118 -4.21 -17.03 -7.82
CA ALA A 118 -2.78 -16.94 -8.03
C ALA A 118 -2.11 -18.30 -7.88
N ASP A 119 -1.35 -18.70 -8.88
CA ASP A 119 -0.49 -19.89 -8.90
C ASP A 119 0.97 -19.58 -8.52
N VAL A 120 1.25 -18.33 -8.19
CA VAL A 120 2.57 -17.83 -7.77
C VAL A 120 2.63 -17.62 -6.26
N PRO A 121 3.80 -17.79 -5.64
CA PRO A 121 3.97 -17.49 -4.22
C PRO A 121 3.61 -16.03 -3.90
N MET A 122 2.85 -15.84 -2.81
CA MET A 122 2.49 -14.49 -2.32
C MET A 122 2.77 -14.40 -0.83
N ARG A 123 3.48 -13.37 -0.40
CA ARG A 123 3.68 -13.00 1.01
C ARG A 123 3.08 -11.63 1.29
N LEU A 124 2.40 -11.53 2.42
CA LEU A 124 1.95 -10.24 2.99
C LEU A 124 2.75 -9.96 4.26
N ILE A 125 3.49 -8.86 4.29
CA ILE A 125 4.14 -8.34 5.51
C ILE A 125 3.35 -7.11 5.93
N CYS A 126 2.73 -7.14 7.11
CA CYS A 126 1.79 -6.11 7.52
C CYS A 126 2.08 -5.58 8.92
N GLY A 127 2.20 -4.26 9.03
CA GLY A 127 2.19 -3.54 10.30
C GLY A 127 0.78 -3.57 10.90
N MET A 128 0.66 -4.15 12.09
CA MET A 128 -0.64 -4.43 12.70
C MET A 128 -1.29 -3.18 13.29
N ASP A 129 -0.52 -2.14 13.55
CA ASP A 129 -1.01 -0.87 14.09
C ASP A 129 -1.29 0.19 12.99
N ASP A 130 -1.28 -0.23 11.73
CA ASP A 130 -1.70 0.60 10.61
C ASP A 130 -3.21 0.94 10.70
N PRO A 131 -3.58 2.21 10.90
CA PRO A 131 -4.98 2.60 11.02
C PRO A 131 -5.75 2.48 9.69
N VAL A 132 -5.04 2.43 8.56
CA VAL A 132 -5.63 2.41 7.20
C VAL A 132 -5.89 0.99 6.73
N SER A 133 -4.91 0.09 6.92
CA SER A 133 -4.93 -1.27 6.35
C SER A 133 -4.16 -2.29 7.21
N GLY A 134 -4.26 -2.21 8.53
CA GLY A 134 -3.63 -3.11 9.48
C GLY A 134 -4.45 -4.39 9.75
N ARG A 135 -4.65 -4.74 11.03
CA ARG A 135 -5.33 -5.98 11.50
C ARG A 135 -6.62 -6.31 10.76
N HIS A 136 -7.45 -5.31 10.48
CA HIS A 136 -8.73 -5.52 9.80
C HIS A 136 -8.56 -5.95 8.34
N MET A 137 -7.50 -5.52 7.67
CA MET A 137 -7.18 -5.97 6.32
C MET A 137 -6.57 -7.38 6.35
N VAL A 138 -5.66 -7.67 7.30
CA VAL A 138 -5.09 -9.02 7.50
C VAL A 138 -6.19 -10.04 7.79
N LYS A 139 -7.16 -9.71 8.66
CA LYS A 139 -8.32 -10.57 8.90
C LYS A 139 -9.03 -10.93 7.59
N ARG A 140 -9.31 -9.93 6.76
CA ARG A 140 -9.98 -10.14 5.47
C ARG A 140 -9.12 -10.94 4.49
N TYR A 141 -7.81 -10.73 4.51
CA TYR A 141 -6.87 -11.50 3.69
C TYR A 141 -6.95 -13.01 4.03
N ARG A 142 -6.97 -13.35 5.32
CA ARG A 142 -7.14 -14.73 5.78
C ARG A 142 -8.47 -15.36 5.39
N GLU A 143 -9.53 -14.56 5.31
CA GLU A 143 -10.85 -15.05 4.89
C GLU A 143 -10.92 -15.38 3.39
N LEU A 144 -10.15 -14.68 2.57
CA LEU A 144 -10.27 -14.75 1.12
C LEU A 144 -9.15 -15.53 0.43
N ILE A 145 -7.97 -15.62 1.04
CA ILE A 145 -6.80 -16.28 0.43
C ILE A 145 -6.56 -17.60 1.14
N ILE A 146 -6.44 -18.67 0.35
CA ILE A 146 -6.20 -20.03 0.87
C ILE A 146 -4.73 -20.15 1.28
N ASN A 147 -4.47 -20.65 2.50
CA ASN A 147 -3.13 -20.85 3.06
C ASN A 147 -2.22 -19.60 2.92
N PRO A 148 -2.65 -18.44 3.42
CA PRO A 148 -1.92 -17.20 3.21
C PRO A 148 -0.61 -17.17 3.99
N ASP A 149 0.49 -16.81 3.33
CA ASP A 149 1.78 -16.50 3.96
C ASP A 149 1.75 -15.05 4.46
N ILE A 150 1.68 -14.86 5.78
CA ILE A 150 1.54 -13.55 6.42
C ILE A 150 2.57 -13.38 7.52
N ILE A 151 3.31 -12.28 7.46
CA ILE A 151 4.16 -11.80 8.56
C ILE A 151 3.44 -10.61 9.22
N GLU A 152 3.08 -10.76 10.48
CA GLU A 152 2.42 -9.73 11.28
C GLU A 152 3.45 -9.02 12.15
N LEU A 153 3.54 -7.69 12.02
CA LEU A 153 4.48 -6.85 12.73
C LEU A 153 3.74 -6.00 13.77
N GLU A 154 3.83 -6.41 15.02
CA GLU A 154 3.29 -5.64 16.14
C GLU A 154 4.11 -4.35 16.38
N GLY A 155 3.44 -3.26 16.77
CA GLY A 155 4.09 -1.96 16.98
C GLY A 155 4.55 -1.28 15.68
N VAL A 156 4.06 -1.71 14.53
CA VAL A 156 4.40 -1.19 13.19
C VAL A 156 3.15 -0.65 12.51
N GLY A 157 3.26 0.53 11.91
CA GLY A 157 2.17 1.23 11.23
C GLY A 157 2.14 1.00 9.72
N HIS A 158 1.82 2.09 9.00
CA HIS A 158 1.48 2.04 7.57
C HIS A 158 2.69 1.84 6.64
N TYR A 159 3.89 2.21 7.07
CA TYR A 159 5.11 2.11 6.27
C TYR A 159 6.13 1.17 6.91
N PRO A 160 5.87 -0.14 6.97
CA PRO A 160 6.74 -1.09 7.65
C PRO A 160 8.18 -1.06 7.13
N GLN A 161 8.39 -0.79 5.85
CA GLN A 161 9.72 -0.67 5.26
C GLN A 161 10.52 0.55 5.76
N LEU A 162 9.85 1.56 6.32
CA LEU A 162 10.48 2.73 6.93
C LEU A 162 10.59 2.58 8.45
N GLU A 163 9.60 1.92 9.07
CA GLU A 163 9.53 1.75 10.51
C GLU A 163 10.41 0.59 11.01
N GLN A 164 10.52 -0.50 10.23
CA GLN A 164 11.30 -1.71 10.57
C GLN A 164 12.07 -2.27 9.36
N PRO A 165 12.99 -1.49 8.76
CA PRO A 165 13.65 -1.85 7.50
C PRO A 165 14.44 -3.17 7.58
N ILE A 166 15.08 -3.46 8.69
CA ILE A 166 15.88 -4.69 8.87
C ILE A 166 14.97 -5.92 8.83
N GLN A 167 13.88 -5.91 9.60
CA GLN A 167 12.95 -7.02 9.68
C GLN A 167 12.23 -7.26 8.35
N ILE A 168 11.87 -6.18 7.65
CA ILE A 168 11.29 -6.28 6.30
C ILE A 168 12.27 -6.92 5.33
N THR A 169 13.53 -6.47 5.33
CA THR A 169 14.56 -7.01 4.43
C THR A 169 14.81 -8.49 4.70
N GLN A 170 14.90 -8.89 5.96
CA GLN A 170 15.05 -10.30 6.35
C GLN A 170 13.86 -11.14 5.85
N SER A 171 12.63 -10.71 6.16
CA SER A 171 11.41 -11.42 5.74
C SER A 171 11.28 -11.51 4.22
N PHE A 172 11.74 -10.49 3.49
CA PHE A 172 11.75 -10.50 2.02
C PHE A 172 12.78 -11.50 1.47
N PHE A 173 14.00 -11.54 2.04
CA PHE A 173 15.03 -12.49 1.61
C PHE A 173 14.66 -13.94 1.95
N GLU A 174 14.08 -14.18 3.12
CA GLU A 174 13.56 -15.51 3.48
C GLU A 174 12.50 -15.99 2.48
N PHE A 175 11.59 -15.10 2.07
CA PHE A 175 10.55 -15.42 1.08
C PHE A 175 11.13 -15.85 -0.27
N HIS A 176 12.24 -15.26 -0.68
CA HIS A 176 12.89 -15.56 -1.96
C HIS A 176 14.06 -16.57 -1.83
N ASN A 177 14.29 -17.13 -0.64
CA ASN A 177 15.43 -18.03 -0.36
C ASN A 177 16.80 -17.43 -0.74
N PHE A 178 16.94 -16.12 -0.67
CA PHE A 178 18.26 -15.48 -0.79
C PHE A 178 19.05 -15.72 0.50
N LYS A 179 20.22 -16.37 0.36
CA LYS A 179 21.16 -16.60 1.46
C LYS A 179 22.15 -15.43 1.58
#